data_6f171dbee6a36c4e4065c2b3eee45899
#
_entry.id   6f171dbee6a36c4e4065c2b3eee45899
#
_cell.length_a   1.000
_cell.length_b   1.000
_cell.length_c   1.000
_cell.angle_alpha   90.00
_cell.angle_beta   90.00
_cell.angle_gamma   90.00
#
_symmetry.space_group_name_H-M   'P 1'
#
loop_
_entity.id
_entity.type
_entity.pdbx_description
1 polymer ?
#
loop_
_entity_poly.entity_id
_entity_poly.type
_entity_poly.pdbx_seq_one_letter_code
_entity_poly.pdbx_strand_id
1 'polypeptide(L)'
;MGIVVLGAVFVDIKGYPLSTYIPGGRNAGRIEQVHGGVSRNVVEDIANVELRPTFVSLVDDTGMGQDVIDKLENHKVNTQYIQRVPDGMGTWLAIFDNDGDVHAAISKRPDTTPLTTLLEEKGDEIFKDCDAIAIELDLEKDTVKQVLRYARKYNKKVFAAVSNMSIAMERRDYLQQIDCFVCNQQEAGLLFSDDYGHLSPTQMAQVLARNVHSANMTSMVVTMGGLGAVYAQHDGACGVVPAKKVDVIDTTGAGDAFFAGTVIGLTYGKNLAQSCEIGSRLAASVICITENVCPRFRPLEFGLDVPVVD
;
A
#
# COMPACT_ATOMS: atom_id res chain seq x y z
N MET A 1 -11.20 12.90 12.33
CA MET A 1 -9.85 12.89 11.71
C MET A 1 -9.83 11.77 10.69
N GLY A 2 -9.29 11.93 9.53
CA GLY A 2 -9.32 10.94 8.44
C GLY A 2 -8.64 9.59 8.74
N ILE A 3 -8.26 8.88 7.69
CA ILE A 3 -7.55 7.61 7.77
C ILE A 3 -6.10 7.86 8.22
N VAL A 4 -5.62 7.10 9.21
CA VAL A 4 -4.21 7.07 9.59
C VAL A 4 -3.50 6.03 8.76
N VAL A 5 -2.46 6.42 8.02
CA VAL A 5 -1.59 5.52 7.28
C VAL A 5 -0.25 5.43 7.99
N LEU A 6 0.28 4.22 8.18
CA LEU A 6 1.52 4.00 8.89
C LEU A 6 2.42 3.05 8.11
N GLY A 7 3.64 3.50 7.79
CA GLY A 7 4.61 2.72 7.04
C GLY A 7 5.85 3.51 6.63
N ALA A 8 6.65 2.94 5.74
CA ALA A 8 7.93 3.49 5.33
C ALA A 8 7.83 4.38 4.08
N VAL A 9 8.76 5.33 3.98
CA VAL A 9 9.04 6.09 2.76
C VAL A 9 10.25 5.47 2.08
N PHE A 10 10.22 5.40 0.75
CA PHE A 10 11.34 4.99 -0.07
C PHE A 10 11.68 6.06 -1.12
N VAL A 11 12.92 6.03 -1.57
CA VAL A 11 13.37 6.70 -2.79
C VAL A 11 13.72 5.62 -3.79
N ASP A 12 13.03 5.62 -4.91
CA ASP A 12 13.29 4.70 -6.00
C ASP A 12 14.27 5.36 -6.98
N ILE A 13 15.44 4.74 -7.15
CA ILE A 13 16.48 5.16 -8.10
C ILE A 13 16.43 4.20 -9.28
N LYS A 14 15.96 4.70 -10.42
CA LYS A 14 15.72 3.92 -11.63
C LYS A 14 16.76 4.28 -12.70
N GLY A 15 17.54 3.30 -13.16
CA GLY A 15 18.54 3.47 -14.23
C GLY A 15 18.07 2.83 -15.53
N TYR A 16 18.05 3.61 -16.62
CA TYR A 16 17.63 3.16 -17.95
C TYR A 16 18.79 3.32 -18.95
N PRO A 17 19.25 2.25 -19.63
CA PRO A 17 20.31 2.32 -20.64
C PRO A 17 19.81 3.07 -21.89
N LEU A 18 20.67 3.88 -22.50
CA LEU A 18 20.38 4.56 -23.77
C LEU A 18 20.64 3.68 -25.01
N SER A 19 21.38 2.58 -24.83
CA SER A 19 21.67 1.60 -25.88
C SER A 19 21.57 0.20 -25.28
N THR A 20 21.87 -0.85 -26.06
CA THR A 20 21.84 -2.23 -25.57
C THR A 20 22.59 -2.36 -24.25
N TYR A 21 21.89 -2.84 -23.21
CA TYR A 21 22.46 -3.04 -21.90
C TYR A 21 23.59 -4.08 -21.92
N ILE A 22 24.74 -3.71 -21.37
CA ILE A 22 25.93 -4.58 -21.31
C ILE A 22 26.14 -4.99 -19.84
N PRO A 23 25.81 -6.25 -19.45
CA PRO A 23 26.07 -6.75 -18.11
C PRO A 23 27.55 -6.66 -17.73
N GLY A 24 27.84 -6.13 -16.53
CA GLY A 24 29.20 -5.92 -16.04
C GLY A 24 29.97 -4.78 -16.73
N GLY A 25 29.37 -4.09 -17.69
CA GLY A 25 29.94 -2.95 -18.41
C GLY A 25 29.50 -1.60 -17.84
N ARG A 26 30.15 -0.52 -18.36
CA ARG A 26 29.71 0.85 -18.10
C ARG A 26 28.69 1.24 -19.18
N ASN A 27 27.44 1.35 -18.78
CA ASN A 27 26.34 1.75 -19.66
C ASN A 27 26.10 3.27 -19.54
N ALA A 28 26.02 3.98 -20.65
CA ALA A 28 25.48 5.33 -20.68
C ALA A 28 23.95 5.23 -20.53
N GLY A 29 23.35 6.09 -19.69
CA GLY A 29 21.94 5.95 -19.37
C GLY A 29 21.30 7.19 -18.79
N ARG A 30 20.01 7.10 -18.54
CA ARG A 30 19.19 8.05 -17.78
C ARG A 30 18.99 7.48 -16.37
N ILE A 31 19.09 8.35 -15.38
CA ILE A 31 18.80 8.00 -13.98
C ILE A 31 17.69 8.90 -13.50
N GLU A 32 16.67 8.30 -12.91
CA GLU A 32 15.54 9.00 -12.30
C GLU A 32 15.49 8.67 -10.80
N GLN A 33 15.10 9.66 -10.01
CA GLN A 33 14.78 9.49 -8.60
C GLN A 33 13.33 9.89 -8.39
N VAL A 34 12.55 8.98 -7.84
CA VAL A 34 11.13 9.23 -7.57
C VAL A 34 10.82 8.84 -6.12
N HIS A 35 9.85 9.52 -5.53
CA HIS A 35 9.36 9.15 -4.22
C HIS A 35 8.60 7.82 -4.34
N GLY A 36 8.94 6.86 -3.50
CA GLY A 36 8.38 5.52 -3.43
C GLY A 36 7.93 5.15 -2.02
N GLY A 37 7.63 3.88 -1.83
CA GLY A 37 7.13 3.29 -0.59
C GLY A 37 5.61 3.11 -0.64
N VAL A 38 5.17 1.89 -0.30
CA VAL A 38 3.74 1.49 -0.32
C VAL A 38 2.89 2.48 0.47
N SER A 39 3.21 2.71 1.74
CA SER A 39 2.42 3.62 2.58
C SER A 39 2.48 5.07 2.15
N ARG A 40 3.62 5.53 1.58
CA ARG A 40 3.70 6.88 1.03
C ARG A 40 2.78 7.03 -0.20
N ASN A 41 2.74 6.05 -1.09
CA ASN A 41 1.83 6.03 -2.22
C ASN A 41 0.36 6.00 -1.73
N VAL A 42 0.05 5.11 -0.81
CA VAL A 42 -1.31 4.95 -0.24
C VAL A 42 -1.82 6.26 0.39
N VAL A 43 -1.01 6.94 1.20
CA VAL A 43 -1.46 8.19 1.84
C VAL A 43 -1.69 9.30 0.83
N GLU A 44 -0.88 9.39 -0.23
CA GLU A 44 -1.04 10.36 -1.31
C GLU A 44 -2.28 10.03 -2.17
N ASP A 45 -2.53 8.74 -2.46
CA ASP A 45 -3.74 8.29 -3.16
C ASP A 45 -5.02 8.64 -2.37
N ILE A 46 -5.01 8.43 -1.04
CA ILE A 46 -6.14 8.83 -0.18
C ILE A 46 -6.34 10.35 -0.23
N ALA A 47 -5.26 11.12 -0.18
CA ALA A 47 -5.32 12.58 -0.26
C ALA A 47 -5.80 13.07 -1.64
N ASN A 48 -5.44 12.36 -2.72
CA ASN A 48 -5.89 12.65 -4.08
C ASN A 48 -7.39 12.37 -4.30
N VAL A 49 -8.03 11.63 -3.40
CA VAL A 49 -9.51 11.50 -3.34
C VAL A 49 -10.12 12.61 -2.47
N GLU A 50 -9.41 13.72 -2.27
CA GLU A 50 -9.82 14.88 -1.45
C GLU A 50 -10.17 14.52 0.00
N LEU A 51 -9.60 13.44 0.52
CA LEU A 51 -9.64 13.08 1.93
C LEU A 51 -8.41 13.68 2.65
N ARG A 52 -8.44 13.73 3.98
CA ARG A 52 -7.37 14.31 4.78
C ARG A 52 -6.71 13.23 5.65
N PRO A 53 -5.86 12.38 5.09
CA PRO A 53 -5.20 11.33 5.85
C PRO A 53 -4.10 11.92 6.75
N THR A 54 -3.77 11.17 7.79
CA THR A 54 -2.58 11.41 8.62
C THR A 54 -1.52 10.39 8.29
N PHE A 55 -0.28 10.83 8.08
CA PHE A 55 0.83 9.91 7.80
C PHE A 55 1.76 9.80 9.02
N VAL A 56 1.95 8.57 9.49
CA VAL A 56 2.88 8.23 10.58
C VAL A 56 4.07 7.50 9.95
N SER A 57 5.22 8.18 9.87
CA SER A 57 6.35 7.66 9.11
C SER A 57 7.68 8.28 9.53
N LEU A 58 8.73 7.92 8.82
CA LEU A 58 10.08 8.46 8.97
C LEU A 58 10.57 9.01 7.63
N VAL A 59 11.35 10.09 7.70
CA VAL A 59 12.18 10.58 6.60
C VAL A 59 13.59 10.89 7.11
N ASP A 60 14.55 11.01 6.20
CA ASP A 60 15.90 11.44 6.57
C ASP A 60 16.04 12.97 6.62
N ASP A 61 17.22 13.46 7.07
CA ASP A 61 17.54 14.89 7.18
C ASP A 61 18.10 15.47 5.88
N THR A 62 17.77 14.88 4.73
CA THR A 62 18.22 15.35 3.41
C THR A 62 17.18 16.25 2.74
N GLY A 63 17.56 16.88 1.63
CA GLY A 63 16.63 17.61 0.76
C GLY A 63 15.51 16.71 0.23
N MET A 64 15.80 15.43 -0.04
CA MET A 64 14.80 14.47 -0.50
C MET A 64 13.74 14.19 0.58
N GLY A 65 14.15 14.07 1.86
CA GLY A 65 13.21 13.94 2.97
C GLY A 65 12.31 15.16 3.13
N GLN A 66 12.86 16.38 2.89
CA GLN A 66 12.04 17.60 2.86
C GLN A 66 11.07 17.61 1.68
N ASP A 67 11.51 17.23 0.49
CA ASP A 67 10.67 17.19 -0.72
C ASP A 67 9.48 16.23 -0.55
N VAL A 68 9.66 15.10 0.15
CA VAL A 68 8.55 14.18 0.49
C VAL A 68 7.52 14.88 1.37
N ILE A 69 7.96 15.56 2.44
CA ILE A 69 7.05 16.28 3.34
C ILE A 69 6.31 17.37 2.58
N ASP A 70 7.02 18.22 1.83
CA ASP A 70 6.43 19.33 1.08
C ASP A 70 5.39 18.84 0.06
N LYS A 71 5.68 17.73 -0.65
CA LYS A 71 4.75 17.11 -1.58
C LYS A 71 3.48 16.65 -0.86
N LEU A 72 3.61 15.94 0.25
CA LEU A 72 2.47 15.43 1.02
C LEU A 72 1.62 16.57 1.61
N GLU A 73 2.24 17.64 2.13
CA GLU A 73 1.53 18.82 2.64
C GLU A 73 0.76 19.56 1.53
N ASN A 74 1.34 19.65 0.34
CA ASN A 74 0.66 20.21 -0.83
C ASN A 74 -0.59 19.40 -1.23
N HIS A 75 -0.60 18.08 -0.96
CA HIS A 75 -1.75 17.19 -1.12
C HIS A 75 -2.67 17.16 0.11
N LYS A 76 -2.42 18.01 1.13
CA LYS A 76 -3.24 18.11 2.34
C LYS A 76 -3.17 16.88 3.26
N VAL A 77 -2.10 16.13 3.21
CA VAL A 77 -1.77 15.10 4.20
C VAL A 77 -1.36 15.78 5.51
N ASN A 78 -1.82 15.27 6.64
CA ASN A 78 -1.29 15.67 7.95
C ASN A 78 0.05 14.97 8.19
N THR A 79 1.15 15.73 8.18
CA THR A 79 2.55 15.26 8.28
C THR A 79 3.15 15.41 9.67
N GLN A 80 2.37 15.87 10.66
CA GLN A 80 2.88 16.18 12.02
C GLN A 80 3.53 15.00 12.74
N TYR A 81 3.25 13.74 12.30
CA TYR A 81 3.81 12.51 12.85
C TYR A 81 4.85 11.87 11.93
N ILE A 82 5.40 12.62 10.99
CA ILE A 82 6.59 12.21 10.25
C ILE A 82 7.82 12.68 11.06
N GLN A 83 8.61 11.71 11.51
CA GLN A 83 9.86 12.03 12.23
C GLN A 83 11.04 12.07 11.26
N ARG A 84 11.99 12.99 11.53
CA ARG A 84 13.28 13.04 10.85
C ARG A 84 14.30 12.27 11.65
N VAL A 85 14.87 11.25 11.04
CA VAL A 85 15.90 10.42 11.66
C VAL A 85 16.99 10.10 10.64
N PRO A 86 18.25 9.91 11.04
CA PRO A 86 19.27 9.42 10.13
C PRO A 86 18.82 8.11 9.47
N ASP A 87 19.02 7.98 8.16
CA ASP A 87 18.59 6.82 7.38
C ASP A 87 17.06 6.50 7.48
N GLY A 88 16.23 7.49 7.71
CA GLY A 88 14.77 7.34 7.88
C GLY A 88 14.02 6.93 6.63
N MET A 89 14.65 6.95 5.46
CA MET A 89 14.05 6.50 4.20
C MET A 89 14.75 5.25 3.66
N GLY A 90 13.95 4.37 3.07
CA GLY A 90 14.44 3.25 2.26
C GLY A 90 14.95 3.71 0.89
N THR A 91 15.69 2.84 0.23
CA THR A 91 16.14 3.07 -1.15
C THR A 91 15.93 1.79 -1.96
N TRP A 92 15.26 1.92 -3.08
CA TRP A 92 15.19 0.88 -4.10
C TRP A 92 15.98 1.33 -5.31
N LEU A 93 17.11 0.67 -5.57
CA LEU A 93 17.93 0.89 -6.75
C LEU A 93 17.61 -0.19 -7.78
N ALA A 94 17.10 0.19 -8.94
CA ALA A 94 16.77 -0.72 -10.03
C ALA A 94 17.47 -0.31 -11.33
N ILE A 95 17.97 -1.31 -12.04
CA ILE A 95 18.51 -1.17 -13.37
C ILE A 95 17.56 -1.90 -14.31
N PHE A 96 17.03 -1.17 -15.28
CA PHE A 96 16.14 -1.69 -16.30
C PHE A 96 16.94 -2.11 -17.53
N ASP A 97 16.44 -3.10 -18.25
CA ASP A 97 16.94 -3.43 -19.57
C ASP A 97 16.24 -2.61 -20.68
N ASN A 98 16.51 -2.94 -21.94
CA ASN A 98 15.94 -2.21 -23.07
C ASN A 98 14.46 -2.56 -23.34
N ASP A 99 13.97 -3.66 -22.77
CA ASP A 99 12.58 -4.10 -22.89
C ASP A 99 11.71 -3.47 -21.79
N GLY A 100 12.35 -2.77 -20.83
CA GLY A 100 11.68 -2.13 -19.69
C GLY A 100 11.51 -3.04 -18.48
N ASP A 101 12.14 -4.21 -18.49
CA ASP A 101 12.14 -5.15 -17.38
C ASP A 101 13.27 -4.85 -16.38
N VAL A 102 13.05 -5.15 -15.11
CA VAL A 102 14.07 -5.00 -14.06
C VAL A 102 15.13 -6.08 -14.25
N HIS A 103 16.32 -5.66 -14.70
CA HIS A 103 17.47 -6.56 -14.86
C HIS A 103 18.16 -6.89 -13.54
N ALA A 104 18.28 -5.89 -12.64
CA ALA A 104 18.87 -6.03 -11.30
C ALA A 104 18.29 -5.00 -10.35
N ALA A 105 18.13 -5.37 -9.08
CA ALA A 105 17.69 -4.42 -8.07
C ALA A 105 18.35 -4.71 -6.70
N ILE A 106 18.54 -3.64 -5.91
CA ILE A 106 18.94 -3.70 -4.51
C ILE A 106 17.97 -2.84 -3.71
N SER A 107 17.42 -3.38 -2.64
CA SER A 107 16.55 -2.65 -1.73
C SER A 107 17.22 -2.51 -0.36
N LYS A 108 17.40 -1.25 0.09
CA LYS A 108 17.78 -0.91 1.46
C LYS A 108 16.52 -0.49 2.20
N ARG A 109 16.14 -1.21 3.24
CA ARG A 109 15.02 -0.82 4.11
C ARG A 109 15.50 0.18 5.17
N PRO A 110 14.65 1.15 5.58
CA PRO A 110 14.97 2.01 6.72
C PRO A 110 14.84 1.21 8.03
N ASP A 111 15.50 1.70 9.07
CA ASP A 111 15.20 1.28 10.43
C ASP A 111 13.91 1.96 10.89
N THR A 112 12.85 1.17 11.07
CA THR A 112 11.54 1.67 11.49
C THR A 112 11.30 1.58 13.01
N THR A 113 12.30 1.19 13.79
CA THR A 113 12.24 1.14 15.26
C THR A 113 11.79 2.46 15.91
N PRO A 114 12.18 3.66 15.40
CA PRO A 114 11.69 4.92 15.96
C PRO A 114 10.18 5.09 15.94
N LEU A 115 9.46 4.43 15.01
CA LEU A 115 8.01 4.43 14.99
C LEU A 115 7.41 3.78 16.25
N THR A 116 8.06 2.76 16.81
CA THR A 116 7.62 2.13 18.06
C THR A 116 7.62 3.15 19.20
N THR A 117 8.71 3.92 19.34
CA THR A 117 8.84 4.97 20.37
C THR A 117 7.80 6.09 20.14
N LEU A 118 7.62 6.52 18.90
CA LEU A 118 6.59 7.52 18.57
C LEU A 118 5.19 7.06 19.00
N LEU A 119 4.85 5.79 18.75
CA LEU A 119 3.56 5.24 19.14
C LEU A 119 3.42 5.09 20.66
N GLU A 120 4.49 4.83 21.39
CA GLU A 120 4.48 4.84 22.87
C GLU A 120 4.15 6.22 23.43
N GLU A 121 4.70 7.27 22.84
CA GLU A 121 4.53 8.65 23.28
C GLU A 121 3.22 9.30 22.78
N LYS A 122 2.86 9.04 21.53
CA LYS A 122 1.79 9.76 20.81
C LYS A 122 0.63 8.88 20.32
N GLY A 123 0.65 7.58 20.56
CA GLY A 123 -0.33 6.66 20.00
C GLY A 123 -1.77 6.98 20.39
N ASP A 124 -2.02 7.46 21.61
CA ASP A 124 -3.36 7.90 22.02
C ASP A 124 -3.84 9.12 21.21
N GLU A 125 -2.96 10.08 20.95
CA GLU A 125 -3.26 11.25 20.14
C GLU A 125 -3.53 10.89 18.68
N ILE A 126 -2.72 9.98 18.11
CA ILE A 126 -2.80 9.53 16.72
C ILE A 126 -4.09 8.76 16.45
N PHE A 127 -4.44 7.79 17.31
CA PHE A 127 -5.46 6.80 16.96
C PHE A 127 -6.85 7.05 17.58
N LYS A 128 -6.96 7.89 18.60
CA LYS A 128 -8.22 8.09 19.32
C LYS A 128 -9.37 8.51 18.41
N ASP A 129 -9.12 9.48 17.54
CA ASP A 129 -10.15 10.13 16.72
C ASP A 129 -10.01 9.81 15.21
N CYS A 130 -9.16 8.83 14.82
CA CYS A 130 -9.06 8.44 13.42
C CYS A 130 -10.30 7.64 12.97
N ASP A 131 -10.54 7.61 11.66
CA ASP A 131 -11.66 6.87 11.09
C ASP A 131 -11.30 5.38 10.93
N ALA A 132 -10.09 5.11 10.43
CA ALA A 132 -9.51 3.77 10.27
C ALA A 132 -7.98 3.85 10.22
N ILE A 133 -7.33 2.70 10.22
CA ILE A 133 -5.88 2.56 10.20
C ILE A 133 -5.47 1.71 9.00
N ALA A 134 -4.54 2.19 8.18
CA ALA A 134 -3.89 1.44 7.10
C ALA A 134 -2.41 1.25 7.43
N ILE A 135 -1.91 0.03 7.36
CA ILE A 135 -0.52 -0.30 7.74
C ILE A 135 0.19 -1.17 6.70
N GLU A 136 1.51 -1.07 6.66
CA GLU A 136 2.38 -2.12 6.12
C GLU A 136 2.61 -3.19 7.19
N LEU A 137 2.26 -4.44 6.91
CA LEU A 137 2.39 -5.53 7.89
C LEU A 137 3.84 -5.94 8.14
N ASP A 138 4.74 -5.60 7.25
CA ASP A 138 6.18 -5.87 7.33
C ASP A 138 7.00 -4.78 8.08
N LEU A 139 6.33 -3.90 8.81
CA LEU A 139 6.96 -3.03 9.80
C LEU A 139 7.53 -3.84 10.99
N GLU A 140 8.29 -3.18 11.87
CA GLU A 140 8.80 -3.81 13.08
C GLU A 140 7.68 -4.43 13.92
N LYS A 141 7.95 -5.62 14.48
CA LYS A 141 6.97 -6.43 15.19
C LYS A 141 6.29 -5.66 16.33
N ASP A 142 7.07 -4.89 17.08
CA ASP A 142 6.54 -4.13 18.21
C ASP A 142 5.72 -2.92 17.76
N THR A 143 6.05 -2.31 16.63
CA THR A 143 5.21 -1.28 15.98
C THR A 143 3.84 -1.84 15.63
N VAL A 144 3.79 -2.99 14.92
CA VAL A 144 2.52 -3.63 14.55
C VAL A 144 1.69 -4.00 15.78
N LYS A 145 2.31 -4.56 16.82
CA LYS A 145 1.62 -4.86 18.10
C LYS A 145 0.99 -3.62 18.72
N GLN A 146 1.71 -2.52 18.72
CA GLN A 146 1.20 -1.27 19.28
C GLN A 146 0.01 -0.74 18.48
N VAL A 147 0.08 -0.73 17.15
CA VAL A 147 -1.05 -0.37 16.29
C VAL A 147 -2.27 -1.21 16.62
N LEU A 148 -2.15 -2.54 16.67
CA LEU A 148 -3.24 -3.44 16.99
C LEU A 148 -3.80 -3.23 18.42
N ARG A 149 -2.93 -2.87 19.38
CA ARG A 149 -3.35 -2.50 20.74
C ARG A 149 -4.21 -1.24 20.75
N TYR A 150 -3.77 -0.17 20.03
CA TYR A 150 -4.54 1.07 19.92
C TYR A 150 -5.81 0.91 19.12
N ALA A 151 -5.78 0.12 18.05
CA ALA A 151 -6.98 -0.22 17.28
C ALA A 151 -8.06 -0.86 18.16
N ARG A 152 -7.69 -1.85 19.00
CA ARG A 152 -8.61 -2.44 19.98
C ARG A 152 -9.07 -1.44 21.04
N LYS A 153 -8.15 -0.62 21.59
CA LYS A 153 -8.46 0.39 22.60
C LYS A 153 -9.53 1.38 22.15
N TYR A 154 -9.46 1.78 20.88
CA TYR A 154 -10.34 2.81 20.30
C TYR A 154 -11.38 2.25 19.32
N ASN A 155 -11.50 0.92 19.24
CA ASN A 155 -12.42 0.21 18.34
C ASN A 155 -12.28 0.69 16.88
N LYS A 156 -11.04 0.74 16.37
CA LYS A 156 -10.71 1.14 15.00
C LYS A 156 -10.45 -0.07 14.13
N LYS A 157 -10.91 0.00 12.88
CA LYS A 157 -10.59 -1.00 11.85
C LYS A 157 -9.15 -0.86 11.39
N VAL A 158 -8.50 -2.00 11.14
CA VAL A 158 -7.13 -2.08 10.62
C VAL A 158 -7.13 -2.77 9.27
N PHE A 159 -6.58 -2.09 8.28
CA PHE A 159 -6.37 -2.62 6.94
C PHE A 159 -4.88 -2.73 6.70
N ALA A 160 -4.43 -3.80 6.07
CA ALA A 160 -3.01 -4.04 5.87
C ALA A 160 -2.69 -4.46 4.43
N ALA A 161 -1.54 -3.98 3.97
CA ALA A 161 -0.83 -4.47 2.80
C ALA A 161 0.61 -4.83 3.18
N VAL A 162 1.39 -5.27 2.22
CA VAL A 162 2.82 -5.59 2.42
C VAL A 162 3.67 -4.99 1.32
N SER A 163 4.90 -4.63 1.67
CA SER A 163 5.96 -4.34 0.69
C SER A 163 6.94 -5.51 0.57
N ASN A 164 7.05 -6.35 1.61
CA ASN A 164 7.87 -7.55 1.61
C ASN A 164 7.17 -8.72 2.32
N MET A 165 6.61 -9.64 1.55
CA MET A 165 5.87 -10.78 2.07
C MET A 165 6.74 -11.71 2.93
N SER A 166 8.03 -11.87 2.63
CA SER A 166 8.91 -12.74 3.43
C SER A 166 9.00 -12.28 4.88
N ILE A 167 9.04 -10.95 5.11
CA ILE A 167 9.01 -10.37 6.45
C ILE A 167 7.61 -10.49 7.07
N ALA A 168 6.56 -10.23 6.30
CA ALA A 168 5.19 -10.30 6.77
C ALA A 168 4.78 -11.72 7.20
N MET A 169 5.39 -12.75 6.61
CA MET A 169 5.17 -14.14 6.98
C MET A 169 5.55 -14.46 8.45
N GLU A 170 6.49 -13.74 9.02
CA GLU A 170 6.83 -13.86 10.44
C GLU A 170 5.73 -13.28 11.36
N ARG A 171 4.72 -12.62 10.78
CA ARG A 171 3.63 -11.92 11.46
C ARG A 171 2.26 -12.51 11.15
N ARG A 172 2.21 -13.79 10.76
CA ARG A 172 0.96 -14.49 10.43
C ARG A 172 -0.08 -14.44 11.53
N ASP A 173 0.35 -14.46 12.79
CA ASP A 173 -0.49 -14.37 13.99
C ASP A 173 -1.25 -13.03 14.10
N TYR A 174 -0.81 -12.00 13.37
CA TYR A 174 -1.50 -10.71 13.34
C TYR A 174 -2.61 -10.63 12.30
N LEU A 175 -2.58 -11.48 11.27
CA LEU A 175 -3.59 -11.47 10.20
C LEU A 175 -5.01 -11.68 10.73
N GLN A 176 -5.17 -12.45 11.83
CA GLN A 176 -6.47 -12.66 12.49
C GLN A 176 -7.02 -11.41 13.20
N GLN A 177 -6.19 -10.39 13.40
CA GLN A 177 -6.54 -9.14 14.07
C GLN A 177 -6.73 -7.99 13.10
N ILE A 178 -6.62 -8.27 11.80
CA ILE A 178 -6.73 -7.30 10.69
C ILE A 178 -8.10 -7.48 10.05
N ASP A 179 -8.80 -6.38 9.80
CA ASP A 179 -10.13 -6.40 9.19
C ASP A 179 -10.09 -6.75 7.69
N CYS A 180 -9.07 -6.27 6.97
CA CYS A 180 -8.85 -6.65 5.58
C CYS A 180 -7.36 -6.65 5.25
N PHE A 181 -6.87 -7.76 4.70
CA PHE A 181 -5.51 -7.90 4.20
C PHE A 181 -5.52 -7.92 2.68
N VAL A 182 -4.69 -7.07 2.06
CA VAL A 182 -4.58 -6.95 0.59
C VAL A 182 -3.17 -7.32 0.15
N CYS A 183 -3.06 -8.23 -0.81
CA CYS A 183 -1.79 -8.61 -1.42
C CYS A 183 -1.99 -9.02 -2.89
N ASN A 184 -0.91 -9.30 -3.60
CA ASN A 184 -0.98 -9.85 -4.95
C ASN A 184 -1.03 -11.39 -4.95
N GLN A 185 -1.22 -11.97 -6.13
CA GLN A 185 -1.35 -13.42 -6.32
C GLN A 185 -0.10 -14.20 -5.90
N GLN A 186 1.10 -13.66 -6.17
CA GLN A 186 2.36 -14.29 -5.76
C GLN A 186 2.54 -14.25 -4.26
N GLU A 187 2.22 -13.12 -3.63
CA GLU A 187 2.27 -12.93 -2.17
C GLU A 187 1.28 -13.86 -1.45
N ALA A 188 0.08 -14.01 -2.01
CA ALA A 188 -0.89 -14.99 -1.51
C ALA A 188 -0.35 -16.42 -1.60
N GLY A 189 0.33 -16.77 -2.68
CA GLY A 189 1.01 -18.05 -2.85
C GLY A 189 2.08 -18.30 -1.78
N LEU A 190 2.90 -17.30 -1.49
CA LEU A 190 3.87 -17.37 -0.39
C LEU A 190 3.19 -17.55 0.96
N LEU A 191 2.13 -16.79 1.24
CA LEU A 191 1.41 -16.83 2.50
C LEU A 191 0.82 -18.22 2.80
N PHE A 192 0.21 -18.85 1.80
CA PHE A 192 -0.46 -20.13 1.94
C PHE A 192 0.38 -21.33 1.46
N SER A 193 1.63 -21.09 1.02
CA SER A 193 2.57 -22.10 0.53
C SER A 193 2.00 -22.92 -0.63
N ASP A 194 1.41 -22.22 -1.61
CA ASP A 194 0.76 -22.79 -2.80
C ASP A 194 1.07 -21.95 -4.05
N ASP A 195 0.87 -22.52 -5.25
CA ASP A 195 1.02 -21.82 -6.52
C ASP A 195 -0.34 -21.50 -7.14
N TYR A 196 -0.66 -20.23 -7.17
CA TYR A 196 -1.92 -19.72 -7.70
C TYR A 196 -1.82 -19.17 -9.12
N GLY A 197 -0.61 -19.14 -9.71
CA GLY A 197 -0.37 -18.52 -11.03
C GLY A 197 -1.21 -19.06 -12.18
N HIS A 198 -1.70 -20.29 -12.05
CA HIS A 198 -2.52 -20.98 -13.05
C HIS A 198 -4.05 -20.83 -12.85
N LEU A 199 -4.49 -20.22 -11.74
CA LEU A 199 -5.90 -20.14 -11.40
C LEU A 199 -6.61 -19.00 -12.14
N SER A 200 -7.81 -19.29 -12.66
CA SER A 200 -8.72 -18.23 -13.09
C SER A 200 -9.25 -17.43 -11.88
N PRO A 201 -9.72 -16.20 -12.06
CA PRO A 201 -10.26 -15.39 -10.96
C PRO A 201 -11.37 -16.11 -10.16
N THR A 202 -12.27 -16.83 -10.84
CA THR A 202 -13.34 -17.59 -10.17
C THR A 202 -12.79 -18.72 -9.31
N GLN A 203 -11.79 -19.46 -9.80
CA GLN A 203 -11.13 -20.51 -9.04
C GLN A 203 -10.36 -19.92 -7.85
N MET A 204 -9.65 -18.82 -8.07
CA MET A 204 -8.90 -18.13 -7.02
C MET A 204 -9.83 -17.63 -5.90
N ALA A 205 -11.00 -17.06 -6.23
CA ALA A 205 -11.97 -16.62 -5.23
C ALA A 205 -12.45 -17.78 -4.33
N GLN A 206 -12.69 -18.96 -4.91
CA GLN A 206 -13.09 -20.15 -4.15
C GLN A 206 -11.97 -20.70 -3.24
N VAL A 207 -10.72 -20.69 -3.75
CA VAL A 207 -9.53 -21.07 -2.96
C VAL A 207 -9.34 -20.08 -1.82
N LEU A 208 -9.41 -18.79 -2.12
CA LEU A 208 -9.24 -17.73 -1.15
C LEU A 208 -10.29 -17.81 -0.02
N ALA A 209 -11.55 -18.10 -0.34
CA ALA A 209 -12.60 -18.25 0.67
C ALA A 209 -12.28 -19.38 1.68
N ARG A 210 -11.80 -20.54 1.20
CA ARG A 210 -11.36 -21.62 2.08
C ARG A 210 -10.17 -21.21 2.95
N ASN A 211 -9.20 -20.53 2.39
CA ASN A 211 -7.97 -20.11 3.08
C ASN A 211 -8.28 -19.06 4.16
N VAL A 212 -9.10 -18.04 3.83
CA VAL A 212 -9.55 -17.01 4.79
C VAL A 212 -10.27 -17.63 5.97
N HIS A 213 -11.20 -18.56 5.71
CA HIS A 213 -11.92 -19.29 6.76
C HIS A 213 -10.96 -20.13 7.62
N SER A 214 -10.10 -20.95 7.00
CA SER A 214 -9.16 -21.83 7.70
C SER A 214 -8.12 -21.08 8.53
N ALA A 215 -7.66 -19.91 8.04
CA ALA A 215 -6.72 -19.05 8.74
C ALA A 215 -7.37 -18.14 9.78
N ASN A 216 -8.70 -18.21 9.95
CA ASN A 216 -9.48 -17.35 10.83
C ASN A 216 -9.25 -15.85 10.59
N MET A 217 -9.13 -15.46 9.32
CA MET A 217 -9.00 -14.06 8.92
C MET A 217 -10.38 -13.44 8.71
N THR A 218 -10.53 -12.15 8.98
CA THR A 218 -11.80 -11.43 8.77
C THR A 218 -12.11 -11.31 7.29
N SER A 219 -11.17 -10.78 6.50
CA SER A 219 -11.27 -10.72 5.04
C SER A 219 -9.90 -10.59 4.38
N MET A 220 -9.84 -10.96 3.11
CA MET A 220 -8.64 -10.84 2.29
C MET A 220 -9.01 -10.50 0.84
N VAL A 221 -8.15 -9.72 0.20
CA VAL A 221 -8.25 -9.38 -1.22
C VAL A 221 -6.93 -9.74 -1.89
N VAL A 222 -7.02 -10.35 -3.07
CA VAL A 222 -5.86 -10.70 -3.88
C VAL A 222 -5.98 -10.04 -5.25
N THR A 223 -5.03 -9.18 -5.58
CA THR A 223 -4.93 -8.57 -6.91
C THR A 223 -4.28 -9.55 -7.90
N MET A 224 -4.81 -9.59 -9.11
CA MET A 224 -4.41 -10.51 -10.18
C MET A 224 -4.03 -9.76 -11.48
N GLY A 225 -3.47 -8.56 -11.35
CA GLY A 225 -3.08 -7.71 -12.47
C GLY A 225 -4.21 -7.46 -13.46
N GLY A 226 -3.98 -7.71 -14.74
CA GLY A 226 -4.98 -7.52 -15.79
C GLY A 226 -6.24 -8.40 -15.69
N LEU A 227 -6.26 -9.39 -14.79
CA LEU A 227 -7.44 -10.21 -14.48
C LEU A 227 -8.35 -9.56 -13.43
N GLY A 228 -7.89 -8.49 -12.76
CA GLY A 228 -8.64 -7.79 -11.72
C GLY A 228 -8.25 -8.19 -10.31
N ALA A 229 -9.22 -8.39 -9.44
CA ALA A 229 -9.00 -8.80 -8.06
C ALA A 229 -10.08 -9.78 -7.61
N VAL A 230 -9.74 -10.58 -6.61
CA VAL A 230 -10.68 -11.47 -5.93
C VAL A 230 -10.70 -11.14 -4.44
N TYR A 231 -11.84 -11.32 -3.80
CA TYR A 231 -11.98 -11.10 -2.38
C TYR A 231 -12.69 -12.27 -1.70
N ALA A 232 -12.42 -12.44 -0.42
CA ALA A 232 -13.13 -13.40 0.43
C ALA A 232 -13.26 -12.86 1.85
N GLN A 233 -14.33 -13.28 2.54
CA GLN A 233 -14.65 -12.97 3.93
C GLN A 233 -14.74 -14.26 4.75
N HIS A 234 -14.59 -14.15 6.05
CA HIS A 234 -14.61 -15.30 6.97
C HIS A 234 -15.91 -16.12 6.90
N ASP A 235 -17.03 -15.47 6.62
CA ASP A 235 -18.35 -16.10 6.49
C ASP A 235 -18.53 -16.90 5.19
N GLY A 236 -17.51 -16.94 4.33
CA GLY A 236 -17.50 -17.62 3.04
C GLY A 236 -17.95 -16.75 1.85
N ALA A 237 -18.40 -15.51 2.08
CA ALA A 237 -18.69 -14.60 0.98
C ALA A 237 -17.41 -14.32 0.19
N CYS A 238 -17.48 -14.52 -1.13
CA CYS A 238 -16.34 -14.26 -2.01
C CYS A 238 -16.82 -13.78 -3.38
N GLY A 239 -15.91 -13.17 -4.15
CA GLY A 239 -16.26 -12.68 -5.48
C GLY A 239 -15.04 -12.20 -6.27
N VAL A 240 -15.33 -11.76 -7.48
CA VAL A 240 -14.36 -11.26 -8.47
C VAL A 240 -14.73 -9.83 -8.84
N VAL A 241 -13.74 -8.96 -8.86
CA VAL A 241 -13.83 -7.60 -9.41
C VAL A 241 -12.95 -7.53 -10.64
N PRO A 242 -13.51 -7.42 -11.85
CA PRO A 242 -12.72 -7.42 -13.07
C PRO A 242 -11.87 -6.16 -13.19
N ALA A 243 -10.69 -6.27 -13.83
CA ALA A 243 -9.86 -5.13 -14.14
C ALA A 243 -10.56 -4.18 -15.12
N LYS A 244 -10.30 -2.89 -14.99
CA LYS A 244 -10.71 -1.90 -16.01
C LYS A 244 -9.79 -2.01 -17.21
N LYS A 245 -10.35 -2.04 -18.42
CA LYS A 245 -9.58 -2.05 -19.66
C LYS A 245 -9.09 -0.63 -19.95
N VAL A 246 -7.80 -0.44 -19.95
CA VAL A 246 -7.14 0.85 -20.18
C VAL A 246 -5.82 0.62 -20.92
N ASP A 247 -5.28 1.70 -21.51
CA ASP A 247 -3.94 1.67 -22.10
C ASP A 247 -2.90 1.81 -20.99
N VAL A 248 -2.05 0.81 -20.84
CA VAL A 248 -1.04 0.75 -19.76
C VAL A 248 0.23 1.48 -20.17
N ILE A 249 0.66 2.44 -19.35
CA ILE A 249 1.95 3.15 -19.49
C ILE A 249 2.97 2.59 -18.51
N ASP A 250 2.63 2.54 -17.20
CA ASP A 250 3.47 2.00 -16.13
C ASP A 250 2.58 1.34 -15.08
N THR A 251 2.98 0.19 -14.56
CA THR A 251 2.20 -0.54 -13.54
C THR A 251 2.62 -0.22 -12.11
N THR A 252 3.65 0.61 -11.93
CA THR A 252 4.16 1.02 -10.62
C THR A 252 3.08 1.78 -9.84
N GLY A 253 2.87 1.44 -8.57
CA GLY A 253 1.86 2.07 -7.72
C GLY A 253 0.43 1.55 -7.88
N ALA A 254 0.14 0.71 -8.88
CA ALA A 254 -1.20 0.17 -9.09
C ALA A 254 -1.73 -0.62 -7.89
N GLY A 255 -0.88 -1.42 -7.24
CA GLY A 255 -1.22 -2.17 -6.03
C GLY A 255 -1.54 -1.25 -4.86
N ASP A 256 -0.76 -0.20 -4.69
CA ASP A 256 -0.91 0.79 -3.63
C ASP A 256 -2.21 1.58 -3.80
N ALA A 257 -2.50 2.04 -5.02
CA ALA A 257 -3.74 2.71 -5.35
C ALA A 257 -4.97 1.79 -5.19
N PHE A 258 -4.83 0.50 -5.55
CA PHE A 258 -5.87 -0.48 -5.29
C PHE A 258 -6.13 -0.63 -3.79
N PHE A 259 -5.08 -0.75 -2.99
CA PHE A 259 -5.20 -0.82 -1.53
C PHE A 259 -5.81 0.46 -0.96
N ALA A 260 -5.34 1.63 -1.37
CA ALA A 260 -5.90 2.93 -0.95
C ALA A 260 -7.40 3.02 -1.22
N GLY A 261 -7.86 2.69 -2.42
CA GLY A 261 -9.28 2.69 -2.78
C GLY A 261 -10.11 1.68 -1.99
N THR A 262 -9.55 0.51 -1.71
CA THR A 262 -10.18 -0.51 -0.85
C THR A 262 -10.34 0.00 0.59
N VAL A 263 -9.30 0.61 1.15
CA VAL A 263 -9.31 1.24 2.48
C VAL A 263 -10.35 2.35 2.56
N ILE A 264 -10.38 3.24 1.58
CA ILE A 264 -11.37 4.33 1.49
C ILE A 264 -12.79 3.76 1.52
N GLY A 265 -13.09 2.80 0.65
CA GLY A 265 -14.42 2.21 0.56
C GLY A 265 -14.86 1.59 1.88
N LEU A 266 -14.04 0.73 2.49
CA LEU A 266 -14.33 0.06 3.76
C LEU A 266 -14.48 1.04 4.94
N THR A 267 -13.70 2.12 4.93
CA THR A 267 -13.78 3.16 5.99
C THR A 267 -15.10 3.92 5.91
N TYR A 268 -15.57 4.24 4.71
CA TYR A 268 -16.75 5.08 4.51
C TYR A 268 -18.00 4.28 4.10
N GLY A 269 -18.12 3.05 4.63
CA GLY A 269 -19.37 2.30 4.67
C GLY A 269 -19.71 1.48 3.43
N LYS A 270 -18.78 1.30 2.47
CA LYS A 270 -18.95 0.38 1.34
C LYS A 270 -18.70 -1.07 1.80
N ASN A 271 -19.38 -2.02 1.17
CA ASN A 271 -19.04 -3.43 1.35
C ASN A 271 -17.71 -3.76 0.63
N LEU A 272 -17.16 -4.95 0.88
CA LEU A 272 -15.86 -5.34 0.34
C LEU A 272 -15.80 -5.33 -1.20
N ALA A 273 -16.86 -5.80 -1.87
CA ALA A 273 -16.94 -5.77 -3.33
C ALA A 273 -16.87 -4.35 -3.89
N GLN A 274 -17.69 -3.45 -3.36
CA GLN A 274 -17.72 -2.03 -3.75
C GLN A 274 -16.39 -1.34 -3.45
N SER A 275 -15.74 -1.69 -2.33
CA SER A 275 -14.44 -1.14 -1.96
C SER A 275 -13.35 -1.59 -2.94
N CYS A 276 -13.36 -2.85 -3.36
CA CYS A 276 -12.48 -3.35 -4.41
C CYS A 276 -12.75 -2.69 -5.78
N GLU A 277 -14.00 -2.31 -6.09
CA GLU A 277 -14.32 -1.53 -7.31
C GLU A 277 -13.69 -0.14 -7.27
N ILE A 278 -13.70 0.54 -6.10
CA ILE A 278 -12.98 1.81 -5.91
C ILE A 278 -11.48 1.56 -6.12
N GLY A 279 -10.91 0.53 -5.48
CA GLY A 279 -9.51 0.15 -5.66
C GLY A 279 -9.15 -0.11 -7.12
N SER A 280 -9.98 -0.87 -7.85
CA SER A 280 -9.80 -1.14 -9.29
C SER A 280 -9.83 0.14 -10.13
N ARG A 281 -10.65 1.13 -9.78
CA ARG A 281 -10.72 2.41 -10.48
C ARG A 281 -9.48 3.26 -10.23
N LEU A 282 -9.00 3.35 -8.98
CA LEU A 282 -7.77 4.09 -8.67
C LEU A 282 -6.56 3.42 -9.33
N ALA A 283 -6.40 2.10 -9.21
CA ALA A 283 -5.33 1.35 -9.87
C ALA A 283 -5.31 1.57 -11.39
N ALA A 284 -6.48 1.52 -12.04
CA ALA A 284 -6.60 1.77 -13.48
C ALA A 284 -6.18 3.20 -13.87
N SER A 285 -6.41 4.19 -13.01
CA SER A 285 -5.99 5.57 -13.29
C SER A 285 -4.49 5.76 -13.16
N VAL A 286 -3.84 5.06 -12.22
CA VAL A 286 -2.38 5.11 -12.03
C VAL A 286 -1.66 4.52 -13.24
N ILE A 287 -2.07 3.36 -13.71
CA ILE A 287 -1.36 2.69 -14.83
C ILE A 287 -1.49 3.40 -16.19
N CYS A 288 -2.34 4.43 -16.30
CA CYS A 288 -2.47 5.28 -17.49
C CYS A 288 -1.54 6.50 -17.48
N ILE A 289 -0.75 6.70 -16.45
CA ILE A 289 0.14 7.85 -16.29
C ILE A 289 1.54 7.39 -15.86
N THR A 290 2.50 8.32 -15.85
CA THR A 290 3.88 8.04 -15.41
C THR A 290 4.10 8.23 -13.90
N GLU A 291 3.11 8.82 -13.21
CA GLU A 291 3.13 8.95 -11.75
C GLU A 291 2.74 7.63 -11.09
N ASN A 292 3.26 7.37 -9.89
CA ASN A 292 2.98 6.15 -9.12
C ASN A 292 1.82 6.32 -8.11
N VAL A 293 1.03 7.38 -8.26
CA VAL A 293 -0.17 7.67 -7.47
C VAL A 293 -1.30 8.14 -8.39
N CYS A 294 -2.55 7.99 -7.95
CA CYS A 294 -3.71 8.33 -8.76
C CYS A 294 -3.86 9.85 -8.97
N PRO A 295 -4.48 10.29 -10.07
CA PRO A 295 -4.88 11.67 -10.25
C PRO A 295 -5.96 12.06 -9.23
N ARG A 296 -6.31 13.34 -9.15
CA ARG A 296 -7.34 13.82 -8.23
C ARG A 296 -8.73 13.32 -8.61
N PHE A 297 -9.46 12.87 -7.60
CA PHE A 297 -10.86 12.49 -7.64
C PHE A 297 -11.63 13.18 -6.52
N ARG A 298 -12.93 13.35 -6.71
CA ARG A 298 -13.84 13.79 -5.65
C ARG A 298 -14.48 12.58 -4.96
N PRO A 299 -14.70 12.60 -3.63
CA PRO A 299 -15.36 11.50 -2.91
C PRO A 299 -16.71 11.12 -3.51
N LEU A 300 -17.49 12.09 -3.99
CA LEU A 300 -18.79 11.86 -4.65
C LEU A 300 -18.69 10.99 -5.90
N GLU A 301 -17.57 10.96 -6.61
CA GLU A 301 -17.37 10.09 -7.78
C GLU A 301 -17.38 8.60 -7.43
N PHE A 302 -17.18 8.29 -6.16
CA PHE A 302 -17.26 6.95 -5.58
C PHE A 302 -18.52 6.76 -4.74
N GLY A 303 -19.46 7.73 -4.76
CA GLY A 303 -20.65 7.69 -3.95
C GLY A 303 -20.35 7.70 -2.45
N LEU A 304 -19.27 8.38 -2.06
CA LEU A 304 -18.88 8.57 -0.66
C LEU A 304 -19.51 9.87 -0.16
N ASP A 305 -20.23 9.76 0.95
CA ASP A 305 -20.77 10.92 1.69
C ASP A 305 -19.79 11.27 2.82
N VAL A 306 -18.77 12.01 2.47
CA VAL A 306 -17.74 12.45 3.42
C VAL A 306 -17.93 13.94 3.68
N PRO A 307 -17.91 14.42 4.94
CA PRO A 307 -17.96 15.84 5.22
C PRO A 307 -16.82 16.56 4.50
N VAL A 308 -17.17 17.54 3.66
CA VAL A 308 -16.17 18.42 3.05
C VAL A 308 -15.55 19.22 4.19
N VAL A 309 -14.29 18.98 4.47
CA VAL A 309 -13.51 19.79 5.42
C VAL A 309 -12.82 20.88 4.59
N ASP A 310 -13.29 22.13 4.77
CA ASP A 310 -12.69 23.33 4.15
C ASP A 310 -11.20 23.51 4.51
#